data_82a306048e749c8707ad71e7f78146ff
#
_entry.id   82a306048e749c8707ad71e7f78146ff
#
_cell.length_a   1.000
_cell.length_b   1.000
_cell.length_c   1.000
_cell.angle_alpha   90.00
_cell.angle_beta   90.00
_cell.angle_gamma   90.00
#
_symmetry.space_group_name_H-M   'P 1'
#
loop_
_entity.id
_entity.type
_entity.pdbx_description
1 polymer ?
#
loop_
_entity_poly.entity_id
_entity_poly.type
_entity_poly.pdbx_seq_one_letter_code
_entity_poly.pdbx_strand_id
1 'polypeptide(L)'
;RIEFDPDTTRGTKDRSWGIRPLAGGDQRGAPLPPARSSLFFLWAPLNFNDLCVHYQLFEDSLGRPLSSVGALLPAYDTLAELPDIEDPRARHMRAHEHRLQFDAGSRLAHTADLSFTAVDDGSRHEFHLERIFTFRMKGIGYHHPEWGHGAWKGDLAMASEKWDMETVDDQAFENQHCQHLMRATLGDRVGIGVLEQLCIGPYKPYGFDGFVGRSG
;
A
#
# COMPACT_ATOMS: atom_id res chain seq x y z
N ARG A 1 -12.59 24.47 9.16
CA ARG A 1 -11.44 24.08 9.98
C ARG A 1 -11.59 22.60 10.33
N ILE A 2 -10.55 21.82 10.11
CA ILE A 2 -10.47 20.41 10.54
C ILE A 2 -9.55 20.40 11.78
N GLU A 3 -10.00 19.76 12.83
CA GLU A 3 -9.23 19.57 14.06
C GLU A 3 -8.90 18.09 14.16
N PHE A 4 -7.64 17.79 14.50
CA PHE A 4 -7.15 16.44 14.72
C PHE A 4 -6.92 16.24 16.22
N ASP A 5 -7.47 15.18 16.74
CA ASP A 5 -7.15 14.71 18.09
C ASP A 5 -5.84 13.88 18.01
N PRO A 6 -4.76 14.34 18.62
CA PRO A 6 -3.46 13.63 18.53
C PRO A 6 -3.50 12.24 19.17
N ASP A 7 -4.41 11.98 20.10
CA ASP A 7 -4.50 10.69 20.78
C ASP A 7 -5.17 9.63 19.90
N THR A 8 -6.06 10.05 19.00
CA THR A 8 -6.82 9.13 18.14
C THR A 8 -6.44 9.18 16.68
N THR A 9 -5.77 10.26 16.23
CA THR A 9 -5.37 10.43 14.83
C THR A 9 -4.02 9.77 14.57
N ARG A 10 -3.95 8.99 13.50
CA ARG A 10 -2.71 8.40 12.99
C ARG A 10 -2.50 8.81 11.55
N GLY A 11 -1.25 8.97 11.16
CA GLY A 11 -0.88 9.32 9.80
C GLY A 11 0.35 8.56 9.37
N THR A 12 0.53 8.45 8.06
CA THR A 12 1.74 7.91 7.45
C THR A 12 2.36 8.96 6.56
N LYS A 13 3.70 8.94 6.49
CA LYS A 13 4.47 9.77 5.58
C LYS A 13 5.37 8.87 4.75
N ASP A 14 5.09 8.83 3.46
CA ASP A 14 5.98 8.21 2.49
C ASP A 14 6.79 9.28 1.75
N ARG A 15 8.04 8.96 1.45
CA ARG A 15 8.90 9.73 0.57
C ARG A 15 9.59 8.80 -0.40
N SER A 16 9.35 9.03 -1.68
CA SER A 16 10.06 8.32 -2.72
C SER A 16 10.57 9.31 -3.77
N TRP A 17 11.75 9.04 -4.30
CA TRP A 17 12.38 9.84 -5.35
C TRP A 17 13.06 8.91 -6.35
N GLY A 18 13.24 9.42 -7.55
CA GLY A 18 13.83 8.68 -8.65
C GLY A 18 13.22 9.04 -10.00
N ILE A 19 13.52 8.24 -11.01
CA ILE A 19 12.94 8.39 -12.34
C ILE A 19 11.57 7.72 -12.35
N ARG A 20 10.53 8.49 -12.66
CA ARG A 20 9.16 7.99 -12.79
C ARG A 20 8.63 8.20 -14.20
N PRO A 21 7.79 7.30 -14.72
CA PRO A 21 7.07 7.55 -15.95
C PRO A 21 6.17 8.79 -15.79
N LEU A 22 6.19 9.66 -16.79
CA LEU A 22 5.26 10.79 -16.85
C LEU A 22 3.90 10.30 -17.35
N ALA A 23 2.82 10.73 -16.70
CA ALA A 23 1.48 10.56 -17.22
C ALA A 23 1.29 11.41 -18.48
N GLY A 24 0.58 10.88 -19.48
CA GLY A 24 0.27 11.61 -20.72
C GLY A 24 1.23 11.41 -21.88
N GLY A 25 2.17 10.47 -21.81
CA GLY A 25 2.94 9.98 -22.98
C GLY A 25 4.07 10.88 -23.48
N ASP A 26 4.31 12.05 -22.90
CA ASP A 26 5.47 12.89 -23.26
C ASP A 26 6.69 12.45 -22.40
N GLN A 27 7.36 11.43 -22.87
CA GLN A 27 8.54 10.87 -22.20
C GLN A 27 9.81 11.61 -22.65
N ARG A 28 10.08 12.74 -22.05
CA ARG A 28 11.36 13.45 -22.19
C ARG A 28 12.39 12.92 -21.21
N GLY A 29 12.70 11.66 -21.26
CA GLY A 29 13.63 11.07 -20.30
C GLY A 29 14.29 9.81 -20.83
N ALA A 30 15.06 9.14 -19.96
CA ALA A 30 15.63 7.84 -20.29
C ALA A 30 14.55 6.83 -20.66
N PRO A 31 14.83 5.90 -21.59
CA PRO A 31 13.89 4.85 -21.93
C PRO A 31 13.43 4.10 -20.68
N LEU A 32 12.13 3.96 -20.53
CA LEU A 32 11.59 3.14 -19.45
C LEU A 32 11.90 1.66 -19.72
N PRO A 33 12.18 0.88 -18.67
CA PRO A 33 12.21 -0.55 -18.82
C PRO A 33 10.86 -1.05 -19.37
N PRO A 34 10.82 -2.19 -20.07
CA PRO A 34 9.59 -2.76 -20.58
C PRO A 34 8.54 -2.84 -19.44
N ALA A 35 7.32 -2.42 -19.76
CA ALA A 35 6.22 -2.52 -18.80
C ALA A 35 6.08 -3.98 -18.34
N ARG A 36 5.98 -4.20 -17.04
CA ARG A 36 5.72 -5.54 -16.49
C ARG A 36 4.31 -5.94 -16.88
N SER A 37 4.14 -7.20 -17.30
CA SER A 37 2.82 -7.76 -17.60
C SER A 37 1.99 -8.02 -16.35
N SER A 38 2.63 -8.04 -15.19
CA SER A 38 1.99 -8.25 -13.88
C SER A 38 2.77 -7.54 -12.78
N LEU A 39 2.05 -7.11 -11.77
CA LEU A 39 2.59 -6.54 -10.55
C LEU A 39 1.67 -6.90 -9.39
N PHE A 40 2.22 -7.53 -8.37
CA PHE A 40 1.59 -7.68 -7.08
C PHE A 40 2.39 -6.89 -6.06
N PHE A 41 1.73 -5.92 -5.43
CA PHE A 41 2.34 -5.03 -4.46
C PHE A 41 1.44 -4.89 -3.24
N LEU A 42 2.06 -5.00 -2.07
CA LEU A 42 1.45 -4.70 -0.79
C LEU A 42 2.37 -3.77 0.00
N TRP A 43 1.77 -2.79 0.65
CA TRP A 43 2.42 -1.94 1.63
C TRP A 43 1.49 -1.72 2.82
N ALA A 44 1.96 -2.03 4.02
CA ALA A 44 1.15 -1.91 5.22
C ALA A 44 1.94 -1.25 6.36
N PRO A 45 1.84 0.08 6.47
CA PRO A 45 2.21 0.81 7.68
C PRO A 45 1.09 0.67 8.71
N LEU A 46 1.39 0.04 9.84
CA LEU A 46 0.43 -0.20 10.91
C LEU A 46 0.90 0.50 12.19
N ASN A 47 -0.02 1.07 12.93
CA ASN A 47 0.24 1.76 14.19
C ASN A 47 -0.53 1.07 15.31
N PHE A 48 0.21 0.61 16.30
CA PHE A 48 -0.26 0.18 17.61
C PHE A 48 0.13 1.22 18.66
N ASN A 49 -0.32 1.10 19.89
CA ASN A 49 -0.01 2.08 20.91
C ASN A 49 1.50 2.13 21.25
N ASP A 50 2.17 0.99 21.21
CA ASP A 50 3.57 0.81 21.61
C ASP A 50 4.49 0.47 20.43
N LEU A 51 3.94 0.29 19.23
CA LEU A 51 4.65 -0.30 18.11
C LEU A 51 4.14 0.26 16.76
N CYS A 52 5.08 0.54 15.87
CA CYS A 52 4.81 0.78 14.46
C CYS A 52 5.35 -0.38 13.63
N VAL A 53 4.62 -0.72 12.58
CA VAL A 53 4.98 -1.79 11.63
C VAL A 53 5.19 -1.18 10.26
N HIS A 54 6.25 -1.59 9.60
CA HIS A 54 6.41 -1.40 8.17
C HIS A 54 6.48 -2.78 7.50
N TYR A 55 5.55 -3.04 6.58
CA TYR A 55 5.50 -4.24 5.77
C TYR A 55 5.39 -3.83 4.31
N GLN A 56 6.30 -4.28 3.47
CA GLN A 56 6.28 -4.02 2.03
C GLN A 56 6.71 -5.26 1.27
N LEU A 57 5.99 -5.58 0.20
CA LEU A 57 6.26 -6.74 -0.63
C LEU A 57 5.92 -6.45 -2.09
N PHE A 58 6.87 -6.80 -2.98
CA PHE A 58 6.65 -6.89 -4.42
C PHE A 58 6.85 -8.33 -4.86
N GLU A 59 5.94 -8.84 -5.68
CA GLU A 59 6.03 -10.19 -6.24
C GLU A 59 5.78 -10.20 -7.75
N ASP A 60 6.33 -11.22 -8.39
CA ASP A 60 6.01 -11.54 -9.78
C ASP A 60 4.70 -12.33 -9.90
N SER A 61 4.31 -12.65 -11.15
CA SER A 61 3.07 -13.41 -11.43
C SER A 61 2.99 -14.81 -10.81
N LEU A 62 4.12 -15.35 -10.37
CA LEU A 62 4.20 -16.67 -9.73
C LEU A 62 4.23 -16.61 -8.19
N GLY A 63 4.16 -15.41 -7.61
CA GLY A 63 4.29 -15.20 -6.18
C GLY A 63 5.74 -15.27 -5.67
N ARG A 64 6.73 -15.06 -6.55
CA ARG A 64 8.12 -15.00 -6.14
C ARG A 64 8.47 -13.57 -5.75
N PRO A 65 9.05 -13.34 -4.56
CA PRO A 65 9.38 -12.00 -4.11
C PRO A 65 10.45 -11.37 -5.03
N LEU A 66 10.15 -10.16 -5.51
CA LEU A 66 11.07 -9.31 -6.24
C LEU A 66 11.78 -8.35 -5.29
N SER A 67 11.08 -7.91 -4.25
CA SER A 67 11.57 -7.07 -3.17
C SER A 67 10.67 -7.22 -1.96
N SER A 68 11.27 -7.23 -0.78
CA SER A 68 10.53 -7.15 0.48
C SER A 68 11.29 -6.30 1.48
N VAL A 69 10.58 -5.47 2.21
CA VAL A 69 11.12 -4.64 3.29
C VAL A 69 10.18 -4.73 4.47
N GLY A 70 10.71 -4.96 5.66
CA GLY A 70 9.92 -5.01 6.87
C GLY A 70 10.69 -4.55 8.09
N ALA A 71 9.98 -3.85 8.97
CA ALA A 71 10.53 -3.43 10.25
C ALA A 71 9.43 -3.35 11.32
N LEU A 72 9.82 -3.62 12.55
CA LEU A 72 9.10 -3.23 13.75
C LEU A 72 9.86 -2.10 14.43
N LEU A 73 9.16 -1.02 14.74
CA LEU A 73 9.72 0.15 15.39
C LEU A 73 8.92 0.46 16.66
N PRO A 74 9.56 0.89 17.75
CA PRO A 74 8.82 1.34 18.91
C PRO A 74 8.02 2.60 18.57
N ALA A 75 6.86 2.78 19.19
CA ALA A 75 6.20 4.06 19.19
C ALA A 75 6.91 5.00 20.20
N TYR A 76 6.89 6.30 19.91
CA TYR A 76 7.50 7.34 20.73
C TYR A 76 6.44 8.32 21.20
N ASP A 77 6.48 8.69 22.47
CA ASP A 77 5.50 9.61 23.05
C ASP A 77 5.80 11.07 22.68
N THR A 78 7.08 11.39 22.45
CA THR A 78 7.49 12.76 22.15
C THR A 78 8.45 12.85 20.96
N LEU A 79 8.47 14.02 20.29
CA LEU A 79 9.42 14.29 19.21
C LEU A 79 10.88 14.24 19.65
N ALA A 80 11.16 14.51 20.94
CA ALA A 80 12.52 14.50 21.47
C ALA A 80 13.12 13.09 21.58
N GLU A 81 12.29 12.08 21.57
CA GLU A 81 12.70 10.67 21.62
C GLU A 81 12.97 10.07 20.24
N LEU A 82 12.56 10.77 19.18
CA LEU A 82 12.78 10.28 17.83
C LEU A 82 14.28 10.27 17.51
N PRO A 83 14.83 9.16 16.99
CA PRO A 83 16.20 9.10 16.51
C PRO A 83 16.39 9.98 15.26
N ASP A 84 17.61 10.49 15.07
CA ASP A 84 17.90 11.41 13.95
C ASP A 84 17.78 10.74 12.56
N ILE A 85 18.55 9.68 12.33
CA ILE A 85 18.66 9.05 11.01
C ILE A 85 18.25 7.59 11.06
N GLU A 86 18.80 6.85 12.01
CA GLU A 86 18.53 5.42 12.20
C GLU A 86 18.01 5.19 13.61
N ASP A 87 16.96 4.39 13.69
CA ASP A 87 16.47 3.93 15.00
C ASP A 87 17.20 2.65 15.39
N PRO A 88 18.09 2.68 16.41
CA PRO A 88 18.81 1.49 16.86
C PRO A 88 17.88 0.41 17.46
N ARG A 89 16.62 0.76 17.76
CA ARG A 89 15.60 -0.16 18.26
C ARG A 89 14.75 -0.77 17.14
N ALA A 90 14.99 -0.35 15.87
CA ALA A 90 14.31 -0.92 14.72
C ALA A 90 14.71 -2.39 14.55
N ARG A 91 13.73 -3.27 14.51
CA ARG A 91 13.94 -4.69 14.24
C ARG A 91 13.61 -4.96 12.77
N HIS A 92 14.61 -5.40 12.02
CA HIS A 92 14.45 -5.73 10.60
C HIS A 92 13.79 -7.09 10.42
N MET A 93 12.94 -7.21 9.40
CA MET A 93 12.14 -8.38 9.12
C MET A 93 12.46 -8.98 7.75
N ARG A 94 12.23 -10.28 7.63
CA ARG A 94 12.40 -11.08 6.41
C ARG A 94 11.28 -12.11 6.26
N ALA A 95 11.29 -12.89 5.20
CA ALA A 95 10.34 -13.98 4.96
C ALA A 95 8.89 -13.49 5.08
N HIS A 96 8.56 -12.45 4.29
CA HIS A 96 7.22 -11.90 4.22
C HIS A 96 6.26 -12.90 3.60
N GLU A 97 5.13 -13.09 4.24
CA GLU A 97 4.04 -13.94 3.74
C GLU A 97 2.72 -13.17 3.84
N HIS A 98 1.78 -13.52 2.98
CA HIS A 98 0.46 -12.91 2.98
C HIS A 98 -0.62 -13.91 2.56
N ARG A 99 -1.83 -13.69 3.09
CA ARG A 99 -3.04 -14.35 2.65
C ARG A 99 -4.18 -13.33 2.66
N LEU A 100 -4.67 -12.97 1.49
CA LEU A 100 -5.75 -12.01 1.32
C LEU A 100 -7.05 -12.73 0.98
N GLN A 101 -8.15 -12.18 1.50
CA GLN A 101 -9.50 -12.52 1.06
C GLN A 101 -10.08 -11.30 0.35
N PHE A 102 -10.70 -11.52 -0.80
CA PHE A 102 -11.15 -10.47 -1.70
C PHE A 102 -12.67 -10.39 -1.75
N ASP A 103 -13.19 -9.21 -2.04
CA ASP A 103 -14.60 -9.04 -2.38
C ASP A 103 -14.97 -9.88 -3.60
N ALA A 104 -16.19 -10.36 -3.65
CA ALA A 104 -16.67 -11.20 -4.76
C ALA A 104 -16.51 -10.47 -6.10
N GLY A 105 -15.92 -11.15 -7.07
CA GLY A 105 -15.71 -10.60 -8.41
C GLY A 105 -14.64 -9.51 -8.52
N SER A 106 -13.94 -9.15 -7.45
CA SER A 106 -12.92 -8.11 -7.45
C SER A 106 -11.56 -8.60 -6.93
N ARG A 107 -10.54 -7.75 -7.04
CA ARG A 107 -9.22 -7.98 -6.44
C ARG A 107 -9.01 -7.10 -5.19
N LEU A 108 -10.06 -6.47 -4.68
CA LEU A 108 -9.97 -5.64 -3.49
C LEU A 108 -10.03 -6.51 -2.24
N ALA A 109 -8.98 -6.48 -1.44
CA ALA A 109 -8.93 -7.24 -0.21
C ALA A 109 -9.88 -6.67 0.85
N HIS A 110 -10.68 -7.52 1.49
CA HIS A 110 -11.46 -7.15 2.67
C HIS A 110 -10.81 -7.62 3.96
N THR A 111 -10.02 -8.70 3.94
CA THR A 111 -9.14 -9.09 5.03
C THR A 111 -7.77 -9.47 4.50
N ALA A 112 -6.76 -9.37 5.35
CA ALA A 112 -5.43 -9.84 5.06
C ALA A 112 -4.78 -10.42 6.33
N ASP A 113 -4.17 -11.60 6.21
CA ASP A 113 -3.23 -12.12 7.17
C ASP A 113 -1.83 -11.85 6.61
N LEU A 114 -1.03 -11.08 7.32
CA LEU A 114 0.35 -10.76 6.96
C LEU A 114 1.29 -11.32 8.01
N SER A 115 2.44 -11.81 7.60
CA SER A 115 3.47 -12.20 8.55
C SER A 115 4.87 -11.94 8.02
N PHE A 116 5.81 -11.86 8.94
CA PHE A 116 7.25 -11.83 8.67
C PHE A 116 8.03 -12.37 9.87
N THR A 117 9.31 -12.59 9.68
CA THR A 117 10.22 -13.15 10.69
C THR A 117 11.32 -12.16 11.01
N ALA A 118 11.56 -11.91 12.28
CA ALA A 118 12.64 -11.06 12.73
C ALA A 118 14.02 -11.63 12.35
N VAL A 119 14.93 -10.76 11.92
CA VAL A 119 16.28 -11.17 11.48
C VAL A 119 17.15 -11.52 12.67
N ASP A 120 16.96 -10.83 13.79
CA ASP A 120 17.80 -10.93 15.00
C ASP A 120 17.57 -12.23 15.79
N ASP A 121 16.32 -12.59 16.07
CA ASP A 121 15.98 -13.74 16.94
C ASP A 121 15.13 -14.81 16.26
N GLY A 122 14.72 -14.59 15.01
CA GLY A 122 13.89 -15.53 14.25
C GLY A 122 12.42 -15.59 14.73
N SER A 123 11.97 -14.69 15.59
CA SER A 123 10.59 -14.64 16.01
C SER A 123 9.65 -14.29 14.85
N ARG A 124 8.51 -14.97 14.77
CA ARG A 124 7.48 -14.73 13.77
C ARG A 124 6.43 -13.79 14.33
N HIS A 125 6.05 -12.81 13.52
CA HIS A 125 5.00 -11.85 13.83
C HIS A 125 3.88 -11.98 12.80
N GLU A 126 2.66 -12.14 13.26
CA GLU A 126 1.47 -12.34 12.44
C GLU A 126 0.44 -11.27 12.74
N PHE A 127 -0.08 -10.65 11.68
CA PHE A 127 -1.04 -9.56 11.75
C PHE A 127 -2.31 -9.98 11.02
N HIS A 128 -3.45 -9.78 11.65
CA HIS A 128 -4.73 -9.88 10.97
C HIS A 128 -5.29 -8.49 10.72
N LEU A 129 -5.71 -8.22 9.47
CA LEU A 129 -6.21 -6.94 9.02
C LEU A 129 -7.65 -7.09 8.53
N GLU A 130 -8.53 -6.18 8.99
CA GLU A 130 -9.93 -6.08 8.56
C GLU A 130 -10.17 -4.69 7.96
N ARG A 131 -10.74 -4.64 6.75
CA ARG A 131 -11.00 -3.38 6.06
C ARG A 131 -12.12 -2.60 6.71
N ILE A 132 -11.84 -1.31 6.98
CA ILE A 132 -12.82 -0.33 7.44
C ILE A 132 -13.33 0.50 6.26
N PHE A 133 -12.40 0.93 5.39
CA PHE A 133 -12.69 1.84 4.28
C PHE A 133 -11.69 1.66 3.15
N THR A 134 -12.07 2.00 1.92
CA THR A 134 -11.19 1.98 0.74
C THR A 134 -11.01 3.38 0.18
N PHE A 135 -9.77 3.84 0.09
CA PHE A 135 -9.37 5.03 -0.65
C PHE A 135 -8.77 4.58 -2.00
N ARG A 136 -9.28 5.14 -3.10
CA ARG A 136 -8.75 4.87 -4.43
C ARG A 136 -7.67 5.87 -4.77
N MET A 137 -6.49 5.39 -5.10
CA MET A 137 -5.31 6.19 -5.37
C MET A 137 -5.44 7.06 -6.63
N LYS A 138 -6.42 6.79 -7.48
CA LYS A 138 -6.85 7.68 -8.57
C LYS A 138 -7.14 9.10 -8.05
N GLY A 139 -7.71 9.23 -6.85
CA GLY A 139 -8.02 10.53 -6.21
C GLY A 139 -6.80 11.42 -5.98
N ILE A 140 -5.59 10.87 -5.97
CA ILE A 140 -4.34 11.61 -5.85
C ILE A 140 -3.45 11.44 -7.08
N GLY A 141 -4.01 11.02 -8.21
CA GLY A 141 -3.35 11.02 -9.52
C GLY A 141 -2.77 9.69 -9.98
N TYR A 142 -2.85 8.59 -9.20
CA TYR A 142 -2.41 7.29 -9.70
C TYR A 142 -3.36 6.77 -10.77
N HIS A 143 -2.81 6.49 -11.95
CA HIS A 143 -3.57 6.02 -13.12
C HIS A 143 -4.72 6.94 -13.55
N HIS A 144 -4.75 8.18 -13.06
CA HIS A 144 -5.78 9.14 -13.47
C HIS A 144 -5.58 9.53 -14.93
N PRO A 145 -6.59 9.44 -15.79
CA PRO A 145 -6.44 9.66 -17.24
C PRO A 145 -6.05 11.11 -17.58
N GLU A 146 -6.47 12.08 -16.77
CA GLU A 146 -6.20 13.50 -17.00
C GLU A 146 -5.23 14.09 -15.99
N TRP A 147 -5.39 13.79 -14.69
CA TRP A 147 -4.62 14.36 -13.59
C TRP A 147 -3.55 13.39 -13.07
N GLY A 148 -3.01 12.56 -13.96
CA GLY A 148 -1.97 11.61 -13.61
C GLY A 148 -0.70 12.26 -13.10
N HIS A 149 0.07 11.56 -12.27
CA HIS A 149 1.33 12.01 -11.75
C HIS A 149 2.28 12.46 -12.87
N GLY A 150 2.89 13.64 -12.73
CA GLY A 150 3.79 14.23 -13.71
C GLY A 150 3.11 14.92 -14.89
N ALA A 151 1.77 14.91 -14.98
CA ALA A 151 1.05 15.65 -15.99
C ALA A 151 1.18 17.16 -15.73
N TRP A 152 1.75 17.89 -16.70
CA TRP A 152 1.85 19.34 -16.62
C TRP A 152 0.51 19.98 -16.94
N LYS A 153 -0.01 20.82 -16.05
CA LYS A 153 -1.31 21.53 -16.19
C LYS A 153 -1.15 23.06 -16.09
N GLY A 154 0.10 23.58 -16.13
CA GLY A 154 0.42 24.98 -15.92
C GLY A 154 1.07 25.22 -14.57
N ASP A 155 1.47 26.48 -14.30
CA ASP A 155 2.19 26.86 -13.08
C ASP A 155 1.33 26.67 -11.82
N LEU A 156 0.03 26.85 -11.94
CA LEU A 156 -0.95 26.58 -10.91
C LEU A 156 -2.24 26.05 -11.55
N ALA A 157 -2.60 24.84 -11.17
CA ALA A 157 -3.85 24.23 -11.61
C ALA A 157 -4.53 23.53 -10.43
N MET A 158 -5.85 23.61 -10.40
CA MET A 158 -6.70 22.98 -9.38
C MET A 158 -7.89 22.32 -10.06
N ALA A 159 -8.23 21.13 -9.63
CA ALA A 159 -9.46 20.46 -10.01
C ALA A 159 -10.01 19.68 -8.82
N SER A 160 -11.28 19.36 -8.90
CA SER A 160 -11.95 18.45 -7.97
C SER A 160 -12.89 17.55 -8.71
N GLU A 161 -12.99 16.31 -8.26
CA GLU A 161 -13.97 15.34 -8.76
C GLU A 161 -14.77 14.78 -7.59
N LYS A 162 -15.98 14.35 -7.88
CA LYS A 162 -16.84 13.63 -6.95
C LYS A 162 -17.30 12.35 -7.62
N TRP A 163 -17.05 11.23 -6.95
CA TRP A 163 -17.51 9.93 -7.43
C TRP A 163 -18.58 9.37 -6.49
N ASP A 164 -19.61 8.80 -7.09
CA ASP A 164 -20.55 7.95 -6.38
C ASP A 164 -19.93 6.55 -6.28
N MET A 165 -19.57 6.16 -5.07
CA MET A 165 -18.86 4.90 -4.84
C MET A 165 -19.69 3.66 -5.15
N GLU A 166 -21.02 3.77 -5.22
CA GLU A 166 -21.89 2.67 -5.62
C GLU A 166 -21.81 2.39 -7.12
N THR A 167 -21.35 3.38 -7.92
CA THR A 167 -21.27 3.28 -9.37
C THR A 167 -19.83 3.14 -9.89
N VAL A 168 -18.84 3.18 -9.02
CA VAL A 168 -17.44 3.02 -9.41
C VAL A 168 -17.18 1.59 -9.86
N ASP A 169 -16.63 1.45 -11.07
CA ASP A 169 -16.22 0.16 -11.59
C ASP A 169 -14.92 -0.31 -10.91
N ASP A 170 -15.04 -1.30 -10.04
CA ASP A 170 -13.92 -1.89 -9.32
C ASP A 170 -12.96 -2.68 -10.23
N GLN A 171 -13.36 -2.97 -11.46
CA GLN A 171 -12.52 -3.67 -12.43
C GLN A 171 -11.79 -2.71 -13.37
N ALA A 172 -12.14 -1.42 -13.39
CA ALA A 172 -11.42 -0.46 -14.19
C ALA A 172 -9.97 -0.29 -13.68
N PHE A 173 -9.03 -0.20 -14.64
CA PHE A 173 -7.60 -0.16 -14.33
C PHE A 173 -7.22 0.96 -13.35
N GLU A 174 -7.78 2.15 -13.53
CA GLU A 174 -7.54 3.30 -12.68
C GLU A 174 -8.04 3.13 -11.25
N ASN A 175 -8.87 2.12 -10.99
CA ASN A 175 -9.44 1.83 -9.68
C ASN A 175 -8.77 0.64 -8.97
N GLN A 176 -7.74 0.01 -9.59
CA GLN A 176 -7.04 -1.15 -9.00
C GLN A 176 -6.03 -0.77 -7.92
N HIS A 177 -5.52 0.47 -7.93
CA HIS A 177 -4.59 0.94 -6.90
C HIS A 177 -5.35 1.55 -5.75
N CYS A 178 -5.36 0.88 -4.62
CA CYS A 178 -6.15 1.26 -3.46
C CYS A 178 -5.30 1.30 -2.19
N GLN A 179 -5.67 2.19 -1.28
CA GLN A 179 -5.29 2.14 0.13
C GLN A 179 -6.53 1.79 0.96
N HIS A 180 -6.51 0.65 1.60
CA HIS A 180 -7.55 0.24 2.53
C HIS A 180 -7.17 0.69 3.93
N LEU A 181 -8.03 1.50 4.57
CA LEU A 181 -7.92 1.73 6.01
C LEU A 181 -8.29 0.43 6.71
N MET A 182 -7.38 -0.08 7.54
CA MET A 182 -7.48 -1.39 8.16
C MET A 182 -7.47 -1.28 9.68
N ARG A 183 -8.35 -2.03 10.32
CA ARG A 183 -8.14 -2.43 11.72
C ARG A 183 -7.14 -3.56 11.73
N ALA A 184 -6.10 -3.44 12.54
CA ALA A 184 -5.03 -4.44 12.66
C ALA A 184 -5.03 -5.08 14.04
N THR A 185 -4.74 -6.38 14.09
CA THR A 185 -4.50 -7.10 15.34
C THR A 185 -3.15 -7.82 15.30
N LEU A 186 -2.45 -7.80 16.44
CA LEU A 186 -1.20 -8.52 16.69
C LEU A 186 -1.25 -9.10 18.11
N GLY A 187 -1.59 -10.38 18.24
CA GLY A 187 -1.93 -10.95 19.55
C GLY A 187 -3.09 -10.18 20.18
N ASP A 188 -2.89 -9.68 21.39
CA ASP A 188 -3.90 -8.89 22.13
C ASP A 188 -3.91 -7.40 21.74
N ARG A 189 -2.96 -6.95 20.92
CA ARG A 189 -2.87 -5.56 20.47
C ARG A 189 -3.86 -5.29 19.34
N VAL A 190 -4.51 -4.14 19.43
CA VAL A 190 -5.37 -3.59 18.36
C VAL A 190 -4.75 -2.29 17.88
N GLY A 191 -4.63 -2.15 16.59
CA GLY A 191 -4.07 -0.98 15.93
C GLY A 191 -4.88 -0.57 14.70
N ILE A 192 -4.40 0.44 14.04
CA ILE A 192 -4.96 0.96 12.80
C ILE A 192 -3.83 1.23 11.81
N GLY A 193 -4.09 1.07 10.54
CA GLY A 193 -3.13 1.40 9.50
C GLY A 193 -3.73 1.31 8.12
N VAL A 194 -2.88 1.20 7.15
CA VAL A 194 -3.24 1.11 5.75
C VAL A 194 -2.74 -0.21 5.19
N LEU A 195 -3.52 -0.82 4.32
CA LEU A 195 -3.05 -1.81 3.36
C LEU A 195 -3.14 -1.18 1.98
N GLU A 196 -2.02 -0.71 1.45
CA GLU A 196 -1.94 -0.34 0.04
C GLU A 196 -1.78 -1.59 -0.80
N GLN A 197 -2.61 -1.68 -1.81
CA GLN A 197 -2.70 -2.83 -2.69
C GLN A 197 -2.68 -2.38 -4.14
N LEU A 198 -1.82 -3.01 -4.93
CA LEU A 198 -1.84 -2.94 -6.37
C LEU A 198 -1.65 -4.35 -6.94
N CYS A 199 -2.70 -4.90 -7.55
CA CYS A 199 -2.66 -6.21 -8.15
C CYS A 199 -3.12 -6.12 -9.62
N ILE A 200 -2.15 -6.08 -10.53
CA ILE A 200 -2.35 -5.93 -11.98
C ILE A 200 -1.73 -7.14 -12.69
N GLY A 201 -2.42 -7.62 -13.71
CA GLY A 201 -1.97 -8.76 -14.50
C GLY A 201 -2.21 -10.10 -13.82
N PRO A 202 -1.75 -11.19 -14.46
CA PRO A 202 -1.86 -12.54 -13.90
C PRO A 202 -1.11 -12.66 -12.58
N TYR A 203 -1.74 -13.35 -11.61
CA TYR A 203 -1.11 -13.66 -10.34
C TYR A 203 -1.57 -15.02 -9.83
N LYS A 204 -0.72 -16.02 -10.01
CA LYS A 204 -1.02 -17.43 -9.78
C LYS A 204 -1.47 -17.78 -8.35
N PRO A 205 -0.86 -17.21 -7.27
CA PRO A 205 -1.23 -17.56 -5.91
C PRO A 205 -2.71 -17.35 -5.59
N TYR A 206 -3.36 -16.38 -6.26
CA TYR A 206 -4.80 -16.11 -6.09
C TYR A 206 -5.66 -16.48 -7.30
N GLY A 207 -5.08 -17.16 -8.30
CA GLY A 207 -5.82 -17.60 -9.49
C GLY A 207 -6.27 -16.44 -10.38
N PHE A 208 -5.52 -15.33 -10.40
CA PHE A 208 -5.82 -14.21 -11.28
C PHE A 208 -5.17 -14.44 -12.65
N ASP A 209 -5.97 -14.56 -13.70
CA ASP A 209 -5.49 -14.84 -15.06
C ASP A 209 -5.51 -13.61 -15.96
N GLY A 210 -6.42 -12.64 -15.71
CA GLY A 210 -6.58 -11.43 -16.49
C GLY A 210 -5.68 -10.28 -16.06
N PHE A 211 -5.77 -9.18 -16.82
CA PHE A 211 -5.05 -7.95 -16.48
C PHE A 211 -5.64 -7.26 -15.25
N VAL A 212 -6.96 -7.21 -15.15
CA VAL A 212 -7.78 -6.76 -14.01
C VAL A 212 -8.97 -7.71 -13.82
N GLY A 213 -9.66 -7.60 -12.70
CA GLY A 213 -10.81 -8.46 -12.36
C GLY A 213 -10.40 -9.87 -11.94
N ARG A 214 -11.39 -10.69 -11.61
CA ARG A 214 -11.23 -12.14 -11.35
C ARG A 214 -11.90 -12.89 -12.48
N SER A 215 -11.25 -13.96 -12.91
CA SER A 215 -11.92 -14.97 -13.72
C SER A 215 -13.06 -15.55 -12.87
N GLY A 216 -14.28 -15.56 -13.40
CA GLY A 216 -15.46 -16.06 -12.72
C GLY A 216 -15.37 -17.55 -12.44
#